data_2da31edab954b20e11abf4389d5edc01
#
_entry.id   2da31edab954b20e11abf4389d5edc01
#
_cell.length_a   1.000
_cell.length_b   1.000
_cell.length_c   1.000
_cell.angle_alpha   90.00
_cell.angle_beta   90.00
_cell.angle_gamma   90.00
#
_symmetry.space_group_name_H-M   'P 1'
#
loop_
_entity.id
_entity.type
_entity.pdbx_description
1 polymer ?
#
loop_
_entity_poly.entity_id
_entity_poly.type
_entity_poly.pdbx_seq_one_letter_code
_entity_poly.pdbx_strand_id
1 'polypeptide(L)'
;NKVDENFIQFIDSKNRKVVDLMLSKMKEYIDVIIPRGGKNLVRKVQELSKVPIIGHLEGICHTYVDKDAELKMANKVVSNAKLRNTSICGATETIIMHKNIVKKFSNTILGNLEKNGCKIYGEKTLAKFYKGKIFRATEKDWSTEYLSSAVSVKIVNNLNEAISHINKYGTMHTDSIICLLYTSPSPRDTEV
;
A
#
# COMPACT_ATOMS: atom_id res chain seq x y z
N ASN A 1 2.94 30.99 26.54
CA ASN A 1 4.11 30.94 25.65
C ASN A 1 3.68 31.40 24.27
N LYS A 2 4.20 32.58 23.84
CA LYS A 2 4.03 33.04 22.46
C LYS A 2 5.04 32.26 21.59
N VAL A 3 4.56 31.54 20.59
CA VAL A 3 5.40 30.95 19.55
C VAL A 3 5.78 32.07 18.59
N ASP A 4 7.06 32.14 18.19
CA ASP A 4 7.54 33.10 17.20
C ASP A 4 6.76 32.94 15.89
N GLU A 5 6.30 34.02 15.29
CA GLU A 5 5.54 34.02 14.05
C GLU A 5 6.32 33.44 12.86
N ASN A 6 7.64 33.38 12.93
CA ASN A 6 8.51 32.77 11.95
C ASN A 6 8.58 31.22 12.02
N PHE A 7 7.94 30.61 13.02
CA PHE A 7 7.91 29.14 13.14
C PHE A 7 7.17 28.44 11.99
N ILE A 8 6.20 29.14 11.38
CA ILE A 8 5.46 28.65 10.21
C ILE A 8 5.55 29.72 9.13
N GLN A 9 6.18 29.36 8.01
CA GLN A 9 6.34 30.26 6.88
C GLN A 9 5.61 29.70 5.66
N PHE A 10 5.02 30.56 4.88
CA PHE A 10 4.32 30.24 3.65
C PHE A 10 4.93 30.99 2.46
N ILE A 11 5.19 30.29 1.37
CA ILE A 11 5.68 30.90 0.14
C ILE A 11 4.49 31.18 -0.77
N ASP A 12 4.06 32.42 -0.82
CA ASP A 12 2.95 32.86 -1.68
C ASP A 12 3.43 33.03 -3.13
N SER A 13 3.69 31.89 -3.79
CA SER A 13 4.07 31.85 -5.20
C SER A 13 3.59 30.60 -5.88
N LYS A 14 2.90 30.77 -7.01
CA LYS A 14 2.49 29.67 -7.91
C LYS A 14 3.59 29.27 -8.90
N ASN A 15 4.73 29.97 -8.88
CA ASN A 15 5.83 29.69 -9.80
C ASN A 15 6.61 28.44 -9.36
N ARG A 16 6.53 27.38 -10.15
CA ARG A 16 7.24 26.11 -9.88
C ARG A 16 8.77 26.24 -9.84
N LYS A 17 9.35 27.31 -10.38
CA LYS A 17 10.79 27.60 -10.28
C LYS A 17 11.23 27.83 -8.83
N VAL A 18 10.31 28.26 -7.96
CA VAL A 18 10.59 28.40 -6.51
C VAL A 18 10.89 27.04 -5.88
N VAL A 19 10.17 25.99 -6.28
CA VAL A 19 10.45 24.62 -5.83
C VAL A 19 11.86 24.20 -6.28
N ASP A 20 12.22 24.50 -7.53
CA ASP A 20 13.56 24.14 -8.06
C ASP A 20 14.67 24.87 -7.30
N LEU A 21 14.43 26.12 -6.93
CA LEU A 21 15.36 26.92 -6.08
C LEU A 21 15.53 26.26 -4.70
N MET A 22 14.40 25.92 -4.04
CA MET A 22 14.44 25.26 -2.72
C MET A 22 15.22 23.95 -2.77
N LEU A 23 14.98 23.13 -3.79
CA LEU A 23 15.63 21.82 -3.95
C LEU A 23 17.13 21.94 -4.21
N SER A 24 17.57 22.93 -5.00
CA SER A 24 18.92 22.97 -5.56
C SER A 24 19.87 23.97 -4.88
N LYS A 25 19.35 25.06 -4.27
CA LYS A 25 20.17 26.18 -3.79
C LYS A 25 19.96 26.55 -2.32
N MET A 26 18.98 25.96 -1.63
CA MET A 26 18.67 26.30 -0.25
C MET A 26 19.14 25.26 0.78
N LYS A 27 20.17 24.51 0.48
CA LYS A 27 20.74 23.49 1.37
C LYS A 27 21.17 24.05 2.73
N GLU A 28 21.61 25.31 2.78
CA GLU A 28 22.04 25.94 4.04
C GLU A 28 20.86 26.45 4.90
N TYR A 29 19.65 26.46 4.35
CA TYR A 29 18.45 27.01 5.00
C TYR A 29 17.38 25.94 5.25
N ILE A 30 17.47 24.77 4.62
CA ILE A 30 16.49 23.69 4.70
C ILE A 30 17.20 22.41 5.11
N ASP A 31 16.81 21.84 6.24
CA ASP A 31 17.37 20.60 6.77
C ASP A 31 16.75 19.36 6.13
N VAL A 32 15.44 19.39 5.85
CA VAL A 32 14.70 18.26 5.30
C VAL A 32 13.52 18.71 4.44
N ILE A 33 13.25 17.97 3.38
CA ILE A 33 12.10 18.19 2.49
C ILE A 33 11.15 17.01 2.59
N ILE A 34 9.86 17.29 2.86
CA ILE A 34 8.79 16.29 2.87
C ILE A 34 7.85 16.62 1.70
N PRO A 35 8.02 15.97 0.51
CA PRO A 35 7.18 16.24 -0.64
C PRO A 35 5.76 15.75 -0.42
N ARG A 36 4.78 16.55 -0.84
CA ARG A 36 3.37 16.19 -0.91
C ARG A 36 2.83 16.53 -2.29
N GLY A 37 2.37 15.53 -3.01
CA GLY A 37 1.82 15.70 -4.37
C GLY A 37 1.90 14.42 -5.19
N GLY A 38 1.61 14.52 -6.48
CA GLY A 38 1.65 13.37 -7.38
C GLY A 38 3.06 12.89 -7.71
N LYS A 39 3.16 11.69 -8.29
CA LYS A 39 4.43 10.99 -8.64
C LYS A 39 5.46 11.88 -9.34
N ASN A 40 5.02 12.75 -10.26
CA ASN A 40 5.93 13.64 -11.02
C ASN A 40 6.64 14.64 -10.11
N LEU A 41 5.94 15.18 -9.09
CA LEU A 41 6.58 16.08 -8.13
C LEU A 41 7.57 15.33 -7.24
N VAL A 42 7.15 14.18 -6.69
CA VAL A 42 8.02 13.38 -5.81
C VAL A 42 9.27 12.93 -6.55
N ARG A 43 9.13 12.45 -7.79
CA ARG A 43 10.27 12.07 -8.65
C ARG A 43 11.21 13.26 -8.87
N LYS A 44 10.65 14.43 -9.24
CA LYS A 44 11.45 15.65 -9.43
C LYS A 44 12.21 16.03 -8.16
N VAL A 45 11.58 15.92 -6.99
CA VAL A 45 12.23 16.17 -5.70
C VAL A 45 13.38 15.19 -5.48
N GLN A 46 13.17 13.90 -5.72
CA GLN A 46 14.20 12.87 -5.57
C GLN A 46 15.40 13.08 -6.51
N GLU A 47 15.15 13.53 -7.74
CA GLU A 47 16.19 13.73 -8.75
C GLU A 47 17.00 15.03 -8.53
N LEU A 48 16.36 16.09 -8.07
CA LEU A 48 16.97 17.43 -8.03
C LEU A 48 17.40 17.89 -6.64
N SER A 49 16.90 17.26 -5.56
CA SER A 49 17.19 17.76 -4.22
C SER A 49 18.63 17.52 -3.79
N LYS A 50 19.23 18.57 -3.29
CA LYS A 50 20.49 18.53 -2.54
C LYS A 50 20.30 18.51 -1.03
N VAL A 51 19.05 18.53 -0.59
CA VAL A 51 18.60 18.47 0.80
C VAL A 51 18.06 17.08 1.08
N PRO A 52 18.25 16.51 2.27
CA PRO A 52 17.63 15.25 2.67
C PRO A 52 16.12 15.22 2.45
N ILE A 53 15.58 14.08 1.99
CA ILE A 53 14.16 13.93 1.65
C ILE A 53 13.55 12.85 2.53
N ILE A 54 12.38 13.13 3.09
CA ILE A 54 11.50 12.13 3.69
C ILE A 54 10.26 12.00 2.81
N GLY A 55 10.20 10.94 2.01
CA GLY A 55 9.09 10.71 1.08
C GLY A 55 9.21 9.39 0.36
N HIS A 56 8.09 8.94 -0.23
CA HIS A 56 8.01 7.73 -1.05
C HIS A 56 7.40 8.07 -2.41
N LEU A 57 7.76 7.31 -3.43
CA LEU A 57 7.27 7.53 -4.79
C LEU A 57 5.92 6.84 -5.03
N GLU A 58 5.78 5.61 -4.52
CA GLU A 58 4.62 4.74 -4.70
C GLU A 58 4.35 3.94 -3.42
N GLY A 59 3.07 3.60 -3.19
CA GLY A 59 2.62 2.75 -2.10
C GLY A 59 1.97 1.46 -2.63
N ILE A 60 2.77 0.46 -3.06
CA ILE A 60 2.25 -0.86 -3.44
C ILE A 60 2.16 -1.71 -2.18
N CYS A 61 1.02 -1.59 -1.51
CA CYS A 61 0.78 -2.20 -0.21
C CYS A 61 0.11 -3.57 -0.32
N HIS A 62 0.52 -4.50 0.53
CA HIS A 62 -0.02 -5.86 0.53
C HIS A 62 -0.73 -6.19 1.84
N THR A 63 -1.78 -7.00 1.74
CA THR A 63 -2.41 -7.63 2.89
C THR A 63 -2.40 -9.15 2.68
N TYR A 64 -1.60 -9.86 3.46
CA TYR A 64 -1.57 -11.32 3.44
C TYR A 64 -2.58 -11.89 4.42
N VAL A 65 -3.46 -12.78 3.92
CA VAL A 65 -4.43 -13.53 4.72
C VAL A 65 -3.90 -14.95 4.91
N ASP A 66 -3.44 -15.23 6.11
CA ASP A 66 -2.82 -16.50 6.48
C ASP A 66 -3.85 -17.63 6.61
N LYS A 67 -3.36 -18.88 6.59
CA LYS A 67 -4.18 -20.09 6.77
C LYS A 67 -4.95 -20.12 8.08
N ASP A 68 -4.39 -19.50 9.12
CA ASP A 68 -4.94 -19.45 10.47
C ASP A 68 -5.74 -18.18 10.75
N ALA A 69 -6.03 -17.38 9.71
CA ALA A 69 -6.84 -16.17 9.82
C ALA A 69 -8.31 -16.51 10.18
N GLU A 70 -8.95 -15.64 10.95
CA GLU A 70 -10.39 -15.71 11.19
C GLU A 70 -11.13 -14.94 10.09
N LEU A 71 -12.15 -15.58 9.46
CA LEU A 71 -12.84 -15.03 8.28
C LEU A 71 -13.48 -13.65 8.53
N LYS A 72 -14.15 -13.47 9.67
CA LYS A 72 -14.85 -12.22 9.99
C LYS A 72 -13.87 -11.07 10.16
N MET A 73 -12.76 -11.33 10.84
CA MET A 73 -11.67 -10.38 11.00
C MET A 73 -11.04 -10.06 9.64
N ALA A 74 -10.67 -11.09 8.85
CA ALA A 74 -10.05 -10.91 7.55
C ALA A 74 -10.92 -10.08 6.60
N ASN A 75 -12.24 -10.37 6.55
CA ASN A 75 -13.18 -9.58 5.74
C ASN A 75 -13.22 -8.11 6.19
N LYS A 76 -13.28 -7.85 7.50
CA LYS A 76 -13.33 -6.49 8.05
C LYS A 76 -12.03 -5.72 7.76
N VAL A 77 -10.88 -6.34 8.01
CA VAL A 77 -9.56 -5.71 7.82
C VAL A 77 -9.30 -5.42 6.34
N VAL A 78 -9.46 -6.40 5.45
CA VAL A 78 -9.25 -6.23 4.00
C VAL A 78 -10.18 -5.17 3.42
N SER A 79 -11.46 -5.19 3.80
CA SER A 79 -12.42 -4.19 3.34
C SER A 79 -12.05 -2.78 3.79
N ASN A 80 -11.64 -2.61 5.04
CA ASN A 80 -11.19 -1.31 5.55
C ASN A 80 -9.89 -0.87 4.88
N ALA A 81 -8.91 -1.77 4.78
CA ALA A 81 -7.60 -1.48 4.19
C ALA A 81 -7.69 -1.04 2.71
N LYS A 82 -8.68 -1.55 1.96
CA LYS A 82 -8.89 -1.15 0.56
C LYS A 82 -9.88 -0.01 0.38
N LEU A 83 -11.03 -0.07 1.07
CA LEU A 83 -12.19 0.76 0.72
C LEU A 83 -12.35 2.03 1.57
N ARG A 84 -11.69 2.14 2.72
CA ARG A 84 -11.79 3.34 3.57
C ARG A 84 -11.40 4.61 2.81
N ASN A 85 -10.32 4.54 2.06
CA ASN A 85 -9.89 5.58 1.15
C ASN A 85 -8.98 4.97 0.09
N THR A 86 -9.49 4.79 -1.12
CA THR A 86 -8.78 4.11 -2.21
C THR A 86 -7.64 4.95 -2.82
N SER A 87 -7.59 6.25 -2.53
CA SER A 87 -6.65 7.19 -3.16
C SER A 87 -5.43 7.48 -2.29
N ILE A 88 -5.30 6.82 -1.13
CA ILE A 88 -4.12 6.98 -0.26
C ILE A 88 -3.08 5.90 -0.54
N CYS A 89 -1.81 6.27 -0.37
CA CYS A 89 -0.66 5.40 -0.57
C CYS A 89 -0.63 4.15 0.34
N GLY A 90 -1.34 4.17 1.47
CA GLY A 90 -1.46 3.02 2.39
C GLY A 90 -2.65 2.11 2.12
N ALA A 91 -3.43 2.34 1.04
CA ALA A 91 -4.48 1.43 0.65
C ALA A 91 -3.90 0.09 0.15
N THR A 92 -4.54 -1.02 0.50
CA THR A 92 -4.12 -2.34 -0.03
C THR A 92 -4.29 -2.39 -1.54
N GLU A 93 -3.21 -2.69 -2.26
CA GLU A 93 -3.20 -2.85 -3.72
C GLU A 93 -3.16 -4.32 -4.13
N THR A 94 -2.59 -5.17 -3.30
CA THR A 94 -2.61 -6.63 -3.50
C THR A 94 -3.04 -7.37 -2.24
N ILE A 95 -4.04 -8.24 -2.39
CA ILE A 95 -4.44 -9.21 -1.37
C ILE A 95 -3.74 -10.53 -1.70
N ILE A 96 -2.96 -11.05 -0.76
CA ILE A 96 -2.33 -12.36 -0.88
C ILE A 96 -3.11 -13.33 0.01
N MET A 97 -3.58 -14.45 -0.54
CA MET A 97 -4.38 -15.43 0.20
C MET A 97 -3.67 -16.77 0.25
N HIS A 98 -3.56 -17.37 1.44
CA HIS A 98 -3.06 -18.72 1.56
C HIS A 98 -4.03 -19.71 0.91
N LYS A 99 -3.53 -20.69 0.14
CA LYS A 99 -4.34 -21.65 -0.64
C LYS A 99 -5.42 -22.38 0.17
N ASN A 100 -5.12 -22.69 1.43
CA ASN A 100 -6.03 -23.47 2.28
C ASN A 100 -7.31 -22.72 2.65
N ILE A 101 -7.30 -21.38 2.60
CA ILE A 101 -8.45 -20.55 2.97
C ILE A 101 -9.21 -20.00 1.76
N VAL A 102 -8.61 -20.00 0.57
CA VAL A 102 -9.18 -19.36 -0.63
C VAL A 102 -10.61 -19.86 -0.90
N LYS A 103 -10.84 -21.17 -0.85
CA LYS A 103 -12.17 -21.77 -1.08
C LYS A 103 -13.23 -21.23 -0.10
N LYS A 104 -12.86 -21.04 1.15
CA LYS A 104 -13.77 -20.59 2.22
C LYS A 104 -13.93 -19.09 2.25
N PHE A 105 -12.85 -18.33 1.96
CA PHE A 105 -12.78 -16.89 2.22
C PHE A 105 -13.07 -16.03 0.99
N SER A 106 -12.74 -16.50 -0.23
CA SER A 106 -12.79 -15.67 -1.43
C SER A 106 -14.19 -15.08 -1.69
N ASN A 107 -15.24 -15.88 -1.62
CA ASN A 107 -16.61 -15.38 -1.89
C ASN A 107 -17.07 -14.32 -0.86
N THR A 108 -16.63 -14.41 0.39
CA THR A 108 -16.96 -13.41 1.41
C THR A 108 -16.14 -12.14 1.23
N ILE A 109 -14.82 -12.26 1.17
CA ILE A 109 -13.91 -11.11 1.13
C ILE A 109 -14.01 -10.38 -0.22
N LEU A 110 -13.84 -11.11 -1.32
CA LEU A 110 -13.85 -10.50 -2.65
C LEU A 110 -15.27 -10.08 -3.06
N GLY A 111 -16.30 -10.86 -2.66
CA GLY A 111 -17.69 -10.48 -2.89
C GLY A 111 -18.09 -9.20 -2.18
N ASN A 112 -17.56 -8.96 -0.97
CA ASN A 112 -17.76 -7.70 -0.28
C ASN A 112 -17.07 -6.52 -0.99
N LEU A 113 -15.84 -6.72 -1.47
CA LEU A 113 -15.13 -5.70 -2.26
C LEU A 113 -15.87 -5.40 -3.57
N GLU A 114 -16.31 -6.42 -4.30
CA GLU A 114 -17.03 -6.26 -5.58
C GLU A 114 -18.37 -5.54 -5.39
N LYS A 115 -19.16 -5.88 -4.35
CA LYS A 115 -20.41 -5.19 -3.99
C LYS A 115 -20.20 -3.69 -3.74
N ASN A 116 -19.01 -3.31 -3.28
CA ASN A 116 -18.63 -1.91 -3.08
C ASN A 116 -17.88 -1.32 -4.30
N GLY A 117 -18.05 -1.91 -5.47
CA GLY A 117 -17.53 -1.39 -6.74
C GLY A 117 -16.04 -1.63 -7.00
N CYS A 118 -15.39 -2.51 -6.22
CA CYS A 118 -13.97 -2.80 -6.41
C CYS A 118 -13.78 -3.82 -7.54
N LYS A 119 -12.91 -3.51 -8.50
CA LYS A 119 -12.48 -4.43 -9.55
C LYS A 119 -11.46 -5.41 -9.00
N ILE A 120 -11.68 -6.71 -9.24
CA ILE A 120 -10.81 -7.78 -8.75
C ILE A 120 -9.95 -8.29 -9.91
N TYR A 121 -8.64 -8.11 -9.81
CA TYR A 121 -7.66 -8.68 -10.73
C TYR A 121 -7.07 -9.94 -10.11
N GLY A 122 -7.03 -11.05 -10.85
CA GLY A 122 -6.54 -12.31 -10.32
C GLY A 122 -6.02 -13.28 -11.37
N GLU A 123 -5.30 -14.27 -10.91
CA GLU A 123 -4.86 -15.38 -11.76
C GLU A 123 -6.05 -16.28 -12.15
N LYS A 124 -5.91 -17.05 -13.24
CA LYS A 124 -6.94 -18.01 -13.69
C LYS A 124 -7.39 -18.99 -12.59
N THR A 125 -6.51 -19.34 -11.68
CA THR A 125 -6.78 -20.22 -10.56
C THR A 125 -7.80 -19.67 -9.59
N LEU A 126 -7.89 -18.35 -9.44
CA LEU A 126 -8.85 -17.69 -8.56
C LEU A 126 -10.30 -17.94 -9.00
N ALA A 127 -10.56 -18.07 -10.31
CA ALA A 127 -11.88 -18.36 -10.86
C ALA A 127 -12.46 -19.72 -10.42
N LYS A 128 -11.63 -20.65 -9.93
CA LYS A 128 -12.09 -21.90 -9.35
C LYS A 128 -12.76 -21.74 -7.99
N PHE A 129 -12.50 -20.63 -7.31
CA PHE A 129 -12.91 -20.41 -5.92
C PHE A 129 -13.85 -19.21 -5.75
N TYR A 130 -13.70 -18.19 -6.57
CA TYR A 130 -14.51 -16.99 -6.54
C TYR A 130 -15.46 -16.94 -7.75
N LYS A 131 -16.77 -16.73 -7.48
CA LYS A 131 -17.83 -16.76 -8.48
C LYS A 131 -18.17 -15.40 -9.10
N GLY A 132 -17.61 -14.31 -8.57
CA GLY A 132 -17.82 -12.96 -9.07
C GLY A 132 -16.94 -12.63 -10.27
N LYS A 133 -16.97 -11.37 -10.70
CA LYS A 133 -16.22 -10.91 -11.87
C LYS A 133 -14.73 -10.79 -11.55
N ILE A 134 -13.93 -11.49 -12.30
CA ILE A 134 -12.46 -11.43 -12.21
C ILE A 134 -11.91 -10.90 -13.53
N PHE A 135 -11.05 -9.88 -13.44
CA PHE A 135 -10.18 -9.46 -14.54
C PHE A 135 -8.88 -10.24 -14.45
N ARG A 136 -8.33 -10.64 -15.59
CA ARG A 136 -7.07 -11.38 -15.62
C ARG A 136 -5.93 -10.46 -15.17
N ALA A 137 -5.26 -10.83 -14.08
CA ALA A 137 -4.04 -10.17 -13.66
C ALA A 137 -2.88 -10.49 -14.62
N THR A 138 -2.08 -9.48 -14.89
CA THR A 138 -0.82 -9.53 -15.63
C THR A 138 0.34 -9.23 -14.71
N GLU A 139 1.58 -9.38 -15.17
CA GLU A 139 2.77 -9.01 -14.37
C GLU A 139 2.75 -7.54 -13.94
N LYS A 140 2.19 -6.67 -14.78
CA LYS A 140 2.03 -5.23 -14.48
C LYS A 140 1.10 -4.97 -13.30
N ASP A 141 0.07 -5.78 -13.13
CA ASP A 141 -0.92 -5.57 -12.05
C ASP A 141 -0.30 -5.75 -10.67
N TRP A 142 0.69 -6.64 -10.54
CA TRP A 142 1.42 -6.84 -9.29
C TRP A 142 2.26 -5.63 -8.88
N SER A 143 2.70 -4.83 -9.86
CA SER A 143 3.50 -3.62 -9.66
C SER A 143 2.68 -2.34 -9.84
N THR A 144 1.35 -2.42 -9.72
CA THR A 144 0.47 -1.27 -9.93
C THR A 144 -0.09 -0.76 -8.61
N GLU A 145 0.18 0.50 -8.33
CA GLU A 145 -0.57 1.28 -7.35
C GLU A 145 -1.82 1.83 -8.03
N TYR A 146 -2.97 1.19 -7.79
CA TYR A 146 -4.23 1.53 -8.47
C TYR A 146 -4.78 2.90 -8.06
N LEU A 147 -4.63 3.29 -6.80
CA LEU A 147 -5.22 4.51 -6.22
C LEU A 147 -6.71 4.66 -6.52
N SER A 148 -7.42 3.56 -6.66
CA SER A 148 -8.82 3.47 -7.07
C SER A 148 -9.48 2.22 -6.49
N SER A 149 -10.78 2.04 -6.72
CA SER A 149 -11.51 0.82 -6.36
C SER A 149 -11.09 -0.34 -7.29
N ALA A 150 -9.86 -0.79 -7.15
CA ALA A 150 -9.27 -1.93 -7.84
C ALA A 150 -8.23 -2.60 -6.95
N VAL A 151 -8.11 -3.92 -7.02
CA VAL A 151 -7.16 -4.70 -6.21
C VAL A 151 -6.73 -5.96 -6.94
N SER A 152 -5.47 -6.33 -6.80
CA SER A 152 -4.93 -7.61 -7.27
C SER A 152 -5.09 -8.69 -6.19
N VAL A 153 -5.28 -9.95 -6.61
CA VAL A 153 -5.41 -11.10 -5.71
C VAL A 153 -4.46 -12.21 -6.14
N LYS A 154 -3.53 -12.55 -5.24
CA LYS A 154 -2.55 -13.61 -5.40
C LYS A 154 -2.87 -14.78 -4.48
N ILE A 155 -2.75 -16.01 -4.97
CA ILE A 155 -2.83 -17.21 -4.15
C ILE A 155 -1.41 -17.75 -3.94
N VAL A 156 -1.09 -18.09 -2.69
CA VAL A 156 0.23 -18.61 -2.31
C VAL A 156 0.10 -19.91 -1.51
N ASN A 157 1.14 -20.75 -1.57
CA ASN A 157 1.16 -22.03 -0.86
C ASN A 157 1.56 -21.90 0.61
N ASN A 158 2.33 -20.87 0.95
CA ASN A 158 2.90 -20.66 2.28
C ASN A 158 3.33 -19.21 2.47
N LEU A 159 3.77 -18.88 3.69
CA LEU A 159 4.24 -17.54 4.07
C LEU A 159 5.47 -17.10 3.26
N ASN A 160 6.40 -18.01 2.95
CA ASN A 160 7.63 -17.66 2.21
C ASN A 160 7.31 -17.18 0.79
N GLU A 161 6.31 -17.80 0.12
CA GLU A 161 5.84 -17.32 -1.18
C GLU A 161 5.19 -15.94 -1.08
N ALA A 162 4.45 -15.66 0.01
CA ALA A 162 3.89 -14.32 0.25
C ALA A 162 5.00 -13.28 0.43
N ILE A 163 6.00 -13.57 1.27
CA ILE A 163 7.17 -12.71 1.49
C ILE A 163 7.93 -12.48 0.17
N SER A 164 8.14 -13.53 -0.62
CA SER A 164 8.82 -13.42 -1.91
C SER A 164 8.07 -12.53 -2.89
N HIS A 165 6.73 -12.62 -2.90
CA HIS A 165 5.88 -11.75 -3.72
C HIS A 165 5.98 -10.29 -3.26
N ILE A 166 5.87 -10.03 -1.96
CA ILE A 166 5.98 -8.69 -1.37
C ILE A 166 7.35 -8.08 -1.67
N ASN A 167 8.43 -8.83 -1.46
CA ASN A 167 9.79 -8.36 -1.74
C ASN A 167 10.03 -8.06 -3.23
N LYS A 168 9.35 -8.78 -4.13
CA LYS A 168 9.50 -8.57 -5.59
C LYS A 168 8.71 -7.35 -6.08
N TYR A 169 7.52 -7.10 -5.57
CA TYR A 169 6.58 -6.12 -6.13
C TYR A 169 6.26 -4.96 -5.20
N GLY A 170 6.46 -5.13 -3.89
CA GLY A 170 6.20 -4.11 -2.88
C GLY A 170 7.21 -2.97 -2.92
N THR A 171 6.82 -1.86 -2.34
CA THR A 171 7.64 -0.64 -2.25
C THR A 171 8.11 -0.35 -0.83
N MET A 172 8.05 -1.34 0.07
CA MET A 172 8.40 -1.22 1.50
C MET A 172 7.63 -0.11 2.22
N HIS A 173 6.39 0.13 1.77
CA HIS A 173 5.53 1.16 2.35
C HIS A 173 4.68 0.62 3.50
N THR A 174 3.71 -0.26 3.20
CA THR A 174 2.82 -0.84 4.21
C THR A 174 2.43 -2.25 3.79
N ASP A 175 2.86 -3.23 4.57
CA ASP A 175 2.50 -4.62 4.38
C ASP A 175 1.95 -5.17 5.69
N SER A 176 0.94 -6.03 5.61
CA SER A 176 0.25 -6.58 6.78
C SER A 176 -0.05 -8.05 6.63
N ILE A 177 -0.07 -8.75 7.77
CA ILE A 177 -0.51 -10.15 7.87
C ILE A 177 -1.75 -10.24 8.76
N ILE A 178 -2.74 -10.99 8.32
CA ILE A 178 -3.92 -11.35 9.10
C ILE A 178 -3.79 -12.82 9.49
N CYS A 179 -3.52 -13.07 10.75
CA CYS A 179 -3.41 -14.40 11.34
C CYS A 179 -3.89 -14.37 12.80
N LEU A 180 -3.92 -15.52 13.47
CA LEU A 180 -4.08 -15.56 14.91
C LEU A 180 -2.76 -15.14 15.58
N LEU A 181 -2.83 -14.23 16.52
CA LEU A 181 -1.69 -13.50 17.11
C LEU A 181 -0.59 -14.42 17.66
N TYR A 182 -0.96 -15.61 18.14
CA TYR A 182 -0.02 -16.55 18.75
C TYR A 182 0.74 -17.43 17.77
N THR A 183 0.41 -17.38 16.48
CA THR A 183 1.08 -18.20 15.45
C THR A 183 2.23 -17.46 14.75
N SER A 184 2.30 -16.13 14.92
CA SER A 184 3.35 -15.28 14.35
C SER A 184 3.65 -14.14 15.33
N PRO A 185 4.45 -14.40 16.38
CA PRO A 185 4.79 -13.36 17.36
C PRO A 185 5.51 -12.20 16.68
N SER A 186 5.12 -10.98 17.07
CA SER A 186 5.82 -9.77 16.65
C SER A 186 7.25 -9.77 17.23
N PRO A 187 8.26 -9.20 16.57
CA PRO A 187 9.57 -9.00 17.16
C PRO A 187 9.54 -8.28 18.51
N ARG A 188 8.49 -7.50 18.79
CA ARG A 188 8.28 -6.84 20.10
C ARG A 188 7.77 -7.80 21.19
N ASP A 189 7.18 -8.94 20.82
CA ASP A 189 6.66 -9.92 21.78
C ASP A 189 7.77 -10.84 22.33
N THR A 190 8.98 -10.74 21.81
CA THR A 190 10.16 -11.51 22.25
C THR A 190 11.05 -10.74 23.23
N GLU A 191 10.71 -9.50 23.59
CA GLU A 191 11.45 -8.64 24.53
C GLU A 191 10.80 -8.64 25.95
N VAL A 192 10.42 -9.82 26.45
CA VAL A 192 9.97 -9.97 27.86
C VAL A 192 10.92 -10.89 28.59
#